data_48aed2f70469dc917075f84f6088ba6d
#
_entry.id   48aed2f70469dc917075f84f6088ba6d
#
_cell.length_a   1.000
_cell.length_b   1.000
_cell.length_c   1.000
_cell.angle_alpha   90.00
_cell.angle_beta   90.00
_cell.angle_gamma   90.00
#
_symmetry.space_group_name_H-M   'P 1'
#
loop_
_entity.id
_entity.type
_entity.pdbx_description
1 polymer ?
#
loop_
_entity_poly.entity_id
_entity_poly.type
_entity_poly.pdbx_seq_one_letter_code
_entity_poly.pdbx_strand_id
1 'polypeptide(L)'
;MKSPAAFGLLAAVALLTLSACSPPVSYDLVLRGGTIYDGSGDAAYAGDVAINGDAIVALGDLGNAKGTTEYDVTGLAVAPGFVNMMSWANASLIEDGRSQSNIRQGVTLEVMGEGTSMGPLSDKMKEEFKSRQGDIQYDIEWTTLGEYMEYLVERGISPNVASFIGAASPRWYVIGHEDRPPTPEELDQMRELVRQAMEEGAVGIASSLMYPPGLFADTEE
;
A
#
# COMPACT_ATOMS: atom_id res chain seq x y z
N MET A 1 -58.20 44.11 63.77
CA MET A 1 -56.73 44.30 63.78
C MET A 1 -56.22 43.61 62.47
N LYS A 2 -55.46 44.37 61.69
CA LYS A 2 -55.22 44.14 60.27
C LYS A 2 -54.10 43.05 60.02
N SER A 3 -54.38 42.06 59.15
CA SER A 3 -53.41 41.16 58.61
C SER A 3 -52.80 41.71 57.31
N PRO A 4 -51.49 41.72 57.11
CA PRO A 4 -50.93 42.11 55.82
C PRO A 4 -50.78 40.92 54.86
N ALA A 5 -51.16 41.16 53.62
CA ALA A 5 -51.04 40.28 52.49
C ALA A 5 -49.56 39.97 52.14
N ALA A 6 -49.28 38.72 51.95
CA ALA A 6 -48.01 38.26 51.39
C ALA A 6 -48.10 38.26 49.87
N PHE A 7 -47.31 39.07 49.21
CA PHE A 7 -47.06 39.08 47.76
C PHE A 7 -46.11 37.96 47.43
N GLY A 8 -46.59 36.92 46.78
CA GLY A 8 -45.75 35.85 46.21
C GLY A 8 -45.22 36.26 44.85
N LEU A 9 -43.93 36.49 44.79
CA LEU A 9 -43.16 36.78 43.55
C LEU A 9 -42.88 35.46 42.85
N LEU A 10 -43.61 35.10 41.80
CA LEU A 10 -43.32 34.01 40.89
C LEU A 10 -42.14 34.41 40.01
N ALA A 11 -40.94 34.00 40.34
CA ALA A 11 -39.77 34.09 39.45
C ALA A 11 -39.84 32.93 38.45
N ALA A 12 -40.32 33.21 37.25
CA ALA A 12 -40.22 32.28 36.12
C ALA A 12 -38.75 32.22 35.63
N VAL A 13 -38.05 31.17 36.04
CA VAL A 13 -36.72 30.86 35.49
C VAL A 13 -36.90 30.25 34.10
N ALA A 14 -36.78 31.07 33.08
CA ALA A 14 -36.66 30.64 31.71
C ALA A 14 -35.29 29.98 31.53
N LEU A 15 -35.21 28.64 31.59
CA LEU A 15 -34.04 27.89 31.13
C LEU A 15 -33.94 28.07 29.61
N LEU A 16 -33.16 29.05 29.18
CA LEU A 16 -32.66 29.11 27.82
C LEU A 16 -31.68 27.94 27.65
N THR A 17 -32.14 26.82 27.07
CA THR A 17 -31.27 25.81 26.52
C THR A 17 -30.56 26.38 25.30
N LEU A 18 -29.37 26.93 25.53
CA LEU A 18 -28.42 27.21 24.47
C LEU A 18 -28.01 25.87 23.91
N SER A 19 -28.71 25.42 22.85
CA SER A 19 -28.16 24.38 21.98
C SER A 19 -26.88 24.96 21.41
N ALA A 20 -25.75 24.61 22.02
CA ALA A 20 -24.45 24.90 21.47
C ALA A 20 -24.37 24.18 20.12
N CYS A 21 -24.57 24.95 19.05
CA CYS A 21 -24.33 24.46 17.69
C CYS A 21 -22.82 24.28 17.59
N SER A 22 -22.32 23.07 17.92
CA SER A 22 -20.93 22.76 17.64
C SER A 22 -20.73 22.93 16.13
N PRO A 23 -19.63 23.56 15.69
CA PRO A 23 -19.36 23.67 14.28
C PRO A 23 -19.37 22.25 13.68
N PRO A 24 -19.87 22.08 12.45
CA PRO A 24 -19.86 20.78 11.81
C PRO A 24 -18.43 20.27 11.75
N VAL A 25 -18.27 18.97 12.03
CA VAL A 25 -16.98 18.30 11.87
C VAL A 25 -16.58 18.43 10.40
N SER A 26 -15.34 18.86 10.15
CA SER A 26 -14.81 19.07 8.81
C SER A 26 -13.73 18.04 8.50
N TYR A 27 -13.79 17.51 7.29
CA TYR A 27 -12.84 16.56 6.72
C TYR A 27 -12.22 17.12 5.43
N ASP A 28 -11.10 16.55 4.98
CA ASP A 28 -10.50 16.95 3.71
C ASP A 28 -11.34 16.44 2.53
N LEU A 29 -11.78 15.20 2.62
CA LEU A 29 -12.59 14.54 1.59
C LEU A 29 -13.72 13.72 2.22
N VAL A 30 -14.91 13.80 1.63
CA VAL A 30 -16.03 12.92 1.97
C VAL A 30 -16.61 12.27 0.70
N LEU A 31 -16.76 10.95 0.72
CA LEU A 31 -17.53 10.19 -0.24
C LEU A 31 -18.93 9.98 0.33
N ARG A 32 -19.98 10.40 -0.39
CA ARG A 32 -21.36 10.41 0.08
C ARG A 32 -22.21 9.29 -0.51
N GLY A 33 -22.92 8.57 0.33
CA GLY A 33 -24.04 7.69 -0.07
C GLY A 33 -23.64 6.43 -0.83
N GLY A 34 -22.40 5.97 -0.66
CA GLY A 34 -21.91 4.75 -1.31
C GLY A 34 -22.39 3.47 -0.65
N THR A 35 -22.23 2.34 -1.33
CA THR A 35 -22.31 1.01 -0.71
C THR A 35 -20.92 0.60 -0.25
N ILE A 36 -20.71 0.58 1.07
CA ILE A 36 -19.37 0.38 1.67
C ILE A 36 -19.11 -1.12 1.84
N TYR A 37 -17.95 -1.55 1.32
CA TYR A 37 -17.33 -2.85 1.54
C TYR A 37 -16.05 -2.59 2.34
N ASP A 38 -16.08 -2.76 3.65
CA ASP A 38 -15.00 -2.34 4.54
C ASP A 38 -13.88 -3.37 4.72
N GLY A 39 -14.01 -4.54 4.08
CA GLY A 39 -13.01 -5.61 4.16
C GLY A 39 -13.17 -6.53 5.39
N SER A 40 -14.14 -6.30 6.26
CA SER A 40 -14.41 -7.15 7.44
C SER A 40 -14.89 -8.55 7.09
N GLY A 41 -15.47 -8.73 5.90
CA GLY A 41 -16.17 -9.93 5.48
C GLY A 41 -17.66 -9.92 5.83
N ASP A 42 -18.13 -8.88 6.50
CA ASP A 42 -19.55 -8.67 6.79
C ASP A 42 -20.31 -8.15 5.56
N ALA A 43 -21.65 -8.07 5.68
CA ALA A 43 -22.48 -7.54 4.60
C ALA A 43 -22.19 -6.06 4.37
N ALA A 44 -22.10 -5.66 3.09
CA ALA A 44 -21.98 -4.27 2.71
C ALA A 44 -23.14 -3.42 3.21
N TYR A 45 -22.90 -2.16 3.51
CA TYR A 45 -23.89 -1.22 4.03
C TYR A 45 -23.80 0.13 3.32
N ALA A 46 -24.93 0.86 3.30
CA ALA A 46 -24.95 2.22 2.78
C ALA A 46 -24.34 3.19 3.79
N GLY A 47 -23.51 4.12 3.32
CA GLY A 47 -22.87 5.09 4.19
C GLY A 47 -21.93 6.03 3.45
N ASP A 48 -21.29 6.88 4.26
CA ASP A 48 -20.28 7.83 3.82
C ASP A 48 -18.89 7.38 4.27
N VAL A 49 -17.86 7.89 3.60
CA VAL A 49 -16.45 7.70 3.98
C VAL A 49 -15.79 9.07 4.13
N ALA A 50 -15.19 9.34 5.29
CA ALA A 50 -14.42 10.56 5.53
C ALA A 50 -12.92 10.27 5.58
N ILE A 51 -12.14 11.15 4.94
CA ILE A 51 -10.70 11.04 4.79
C ILE A 51 -10.06 12.35 5.20
N ASN A 52 -8.98 12.28 6.00
CA ASN A 52 -8.08 13.37 6.31
C ASN A 52 -6.66 12.98 5.94
N GLY A 53 -6.03 13.78 5.07
CA GLY A 53 -4.73 13.43 4.52
C GLY A 53 -4.79 12.09 3.78
N ASP A 54 -4.07 11.10 4.27
CA ASP A 54 -3.98 9.74 3.74
C ASP A 54 -4.75 8.68 4.57
N ALA A 55 -5.52 9.13 5.56
CA ALA A 55 -6.20 8.24 6.49
C ALA A 55 -7.73 8.29 6.35
N ILE A 56 -8.38 7.13 6.33
CA ILE A 56 -9.83 7.00 6.55
C ILE A 56 -10.10 7.23 8.03
N VAL A 57 -10.86 8.27 8.35
CA VAL A 57 -11.09 8.71 9.75
C VAL A 57 -12.51 8.44 10.24
N ALA A 58 -13.47 8.23 9.34
CA ALA A 58 -14.83 7.85 9.72
C ALA A 58 -15.55 7.09 8.59
N LEU A 59 -16.43 6.18 8.98
CA LEU A 59 -17.29 5.38 8.09
C LEU A 59 -18.71 5.39 8.62
N GLY A 60 -19.72 5.37 7.75
CA GLY A 60 -21.13 5.25 8.09
C GLY A 60 -21.89 6.55 7.87
N ASP A 61 -22.92 6.80 8.69
CA ASP A 61 -23.71 8.05 8.60
C ASP A 61 -22.93 9.21 9.23
N LEU A 62 -22.43 10.11 8.41
CA LEU A 62 -21.71 11.29 8.85
C LEU A 62 -22.60 12.51 9.10
N GLY A 63 -23.91 12.37 8.92
CA GLY A 63 -24.89 13.43 9.20
C GLY A 63 -24.51 14.76 8.52
N ASN A 64 -24.38 15.82 9.34
CA ASN A 64 -24.06 17.18 8.86
C ASN A 64 -22.56 17.49 8.74
N ALA A 65 -21.68 16.50 8.96
CA ALA A 65 -20.26 16.70 8.74
C ALA A 65 -19.99 17.16 7.30
N LYS A 66 -18.92 17.92 7.10
CA LYS A 66 -18.57 18.50 5.80
C LYS A 66 -17.17 18.05 5.36
N GLY A 67 -17.00 17.82 4.04
CA GLY A 67 -15.71 17.70 3.41
C GLY A 67 -15.32 19.00 2.72
N THR A 68 -14.02 19.33 2.72
CA THR A 68 -13.50 20.38 1.84
C THR A 68 -13.80 20.01 0.38
N THR A 69 -13.68 18.73 0.07
CA THR A 69 -14.14 18.13 -1.19
C THR A 69 -15.15 17.04 -0.87
N GLU A 70 -16.27 17.00 -1.60
CA GLU A 70 -17.28 15.95 -1.47
C GLU A 70 -17.59 15.35 -2.82
N TYR A 71 -17.68 14.01 -2.88
CA TYR A 71 -18.15 13.27 -4.06
C TYR A 71 -19.42 12.52 -3.72
N ASP A 72 -20.46 12.68 -4.54
CA ASP A 72 -21.63 11.83 -4.52
C ASP A 72 -21.27 10.50 -5.21
N VAL A 73 -21.25 9.43 -4.43
CA VAL A 73 -20.97 8.07 -4.91
C VAL A 73 -22.20 7.16 -4.72
N THR A 74 -23.40 7.77 -4.71
CA THR A 74 -24.67 7.04 -4.64
C THR A 74 -24.78 6.03 -5.78
N GLY A 75 -25.09 4.78 -5.43
CA GLY A 75 -25.17 3.68 -6.39
C GLY A 75 -23.82 3.07 -6.80
N LEU A 76 -22.72 3.58 -6.27
CA LEU A 76 -21.38 3.01 -6.47
C LEU A 76 -20.96 2.18 -5.25
N ALA A 77 -20.10 1.18 -5.49
CA ALA A 77 -19.40 0.47 -4.43
C ALA A 77 -18.16 1.28 -3.99
N VAL A 78 -17.98 1.39 -2.69
CA VAL A 78 -16.77 1.95 -2.07
C VAL A 78 -16.07 0.83 -1.33
N ALA A 79 -14.87 0.51 -1.75
CA ALA A 79 -14.08 -0.61 -1.21
C ALA A 79 -12.60 -0.20 -1.08
N PRO A 80 -11.81 -0.91 -0.25
CA PRO A 80 -10.36 -0.79 -0.28
C PRO A 80 -9.82 -1.04 -1.68
N GLY A 81 -8.72 -0.39 -2.03
CA GLY A 81 -8.03 -0.67 -3.28
C GLY A 81 -7.55 -2.12 -3.37
N PHE A 82 -7.53 -2.66 -4.58
CA PHE A 82 -7.07 -4.03 -4.80
C PHE A 82 -5.57 -4.14 -4.66
N VAL A 83 -5.14 -5.29 -4.15
CA VAL A 83 -3.73 -5.67 -4.04
C VAL A 83 -3.41 -6.67 -5.14
N ASN A 84 -2.50 -6.32 -6.04
CA ASN A 84 -1.95 -7.25 -7.01
C ASN A 84 -0.78 -8.00 -6.38
N MET A 85 -1.03 -9.22 -5.89
CA MET A 85 -0.05 -10.00 -5.11
C MET A 85 1.06 -10.64 -5.97
N MET A 86 0.97 -10.60 -7.28
CA MET A 86 1.98 -11.14 -8.21
C MET A 86 2.13 -10.17 -9.38
N SER A 87 2.70 -9.01 -9.07
CA SER A 87 2.93 -7.96 -10.06
C SER A 87 4.26 -8.14 -10.77
N TRP A 88 4.24 -7.94 -12.09
CA TRP A 88 5.43 -7.86 -12.94
C TRP A 88 5.63 -6.42 -13.45
N ALA A 89 5.12 -5.45 -12.71
CA ALA A 89 5.17 -4.04 -13.11
C ALA A 89 6.57 -3.39 -12.95
N ASN A 90 7.61 -4.16 -12.67
CA ASN A 90 8.96 -3.66 -12.39
C ASN A 90 9.46 -2.65 -13.42
N ALA A 91 9.49 -3.04 -14.70
CA ALA A 91 9.96 -2.16 -15.77
C ALA A 91 8.90 -1.13 -16.19
N SER A 92 7.62 -1.51 -16.21
CA SER A 92 6.54 -0.61 -16.62
C SER A 92 6.34 0.57 -15.68
N LEU A 93 6.59 0.42 -14.38
CA LEU A 93 6.59 1.53 -13.42
C LEU A 93 7.77 2.48 -13.61
N ILE A 94 8.90 1.97 -14.11
CA ILE A 94 10.04 2.80 -14.51
C ILE A 94 9.69 3.61 -15.75
N GLU A 95 9.03 3.03 -16.74
CA GLU A 95 8.63 3.69 -17.98
C GLU A 95 7.50 4.69 -17.76
N ASP A 96 6.43 4.27 -17.09
CA ASP A 96 5.27 5.11 -16.78
C ASP A 96 4.76 4.87 -15.35
N GLY A 97 5.26 5.66 -14.41
CA GLY A 97 4.87 5.60 -13.00
C GLY A 97 3.38 5.87 -12.74
N ARG A 98 2.62 6.41 -13.72
CA ARG A 98 1.18 6.62 -13.58
C ARG A 98 0.39 5.32 -13.49
N SER A 99 0.95 4.20 -13.96
CA SER A 99 0.34 2.85 -13.88
C SER A 99 -1.14 2.80 -14.26
N GLN A 100 -1.52 3.50 -15.35
CA GLN A 100 -2.92 3.73 -15.70
C GLN A 100 -3.72 2.44 -15.91
N SER A 101 -3.10 1.36 -16.38
CA SER A 101 -3.76 0.07 -16.55
C SER A 101 -4.23 -0.52 -15.21
N ASN A 102 -3.42 -0.40 -14.15
CA ASN A 102 -3.71 -0.96 -12.84
C ASN A 102 -4.60 -0.03 -12.00
N ILE A 103 -4.25 1.26 -11.93
CA ILE A 103 -5.03 2.27 -11.20
C ILE A 103 -6.49 2.32 -11.67
N ARG A 104 -6.74 2.24 -12.98
CA ARG A 104 -8.11 2.25 -13.53
C ARG A 104 -8.90 0.98 -13.26
N GLN A 105 -8.24 -0.09 -12.84
CA GLN A 105 -8.86 -1.32 -12.36
C GLN A 105 -9.02 -1.33 -10.83
N GLY A 106 -8.65 -0.25 -10.14
CA GLY A 106 -8.73 -0.12 -8.70
C GLY A 106 -7.57 -0.78 -7.94
N VAL A 107 -6.48 -1.17 -8.64
CA VAL A 107 -5.26 -1.67 -7.97
C VAL A 107 -4.51 -0.49 -7.39
N THR A 108 -4.25 -0.53 -6.08
CA THR A 108 -3.55 0.51 -5.32
C THR A 108 -2.25 0.05 -4.70
N LEU A 109 -1.99 -1.27 -4.71
CA LEU A 109 -0.75 -1.88 -4.24
C LEU A 109 -0.30 -2.94 -5.23
N GLU A 110 0.95 -2.82 -5.68
CA GLU A 110 1.65 -3.79 -6.51
C GLU A 110 2.67 -4.53 -5.65
N VAL A 111 2.52 -5.84 -5.50
CA VAL A 111 3.49 -6.69 -4.78
C VAL A 111 4.31 -7.45 -5.81
N MET A 112 5.61 -7.22 -5.81
CA MET A 112 6.58 -7.71 -6.80
C MET A 112 7.54 -8.74 -6.19
N GLY A 113 8.46 -9.28 -7.00
CA GLY A 113 9.60 -10.07 -6.52
C GLY A 113 9.34 -11.57 -6.44
N GLU A 114 8.31 -12.11 -7.10
CA GLU A 114 8.13 -13.56 -7.21
C GLU A 114 9.26 -14.18 -8.02
N GLY A 115 9.97 -15.16 -7.44
CA GLY A 115 11.10 -15.88 -8.04
C GLY A 115 12.38 -15.07 -8.13
N THR A 116 12.37 -13.94 -8.81
CA THR A 116 13.47 -12.96 -8.87
C THR A 116 12.97 -11.56 -8.55
N SER A 117 13.83 -10.75 -7.93
CA SER A 117 13.54 -9.37 -7.55
C SER A 117 14.49 -8.39 -8.24
N MET A 118 14.17 -7.10 -8.20
CA MET A 118 15.00 -6.03 -8.77
C MET A 118 16.21 -5.66 -7.89
N GLY A 119 16.45 -6.38 -6.86
CA GLY A 119 17.62 -6.39 -5.96
C GLY A 119 17.60 -7.63 -5.07
N PRO A 120 18.77 -8.07 -4.58
CA PRO A 120 20.12 -7.55 -4.86
C PRO A 120 20.59 -7.86 -6.27
N LEU A 121 21.41 -6.99 -6.85
CA LEU A 121 21.98 -7.15 -8.19
C LEU A 121 23.51 -6.99 -8.16
N SER A 122 24.25 -8.03 -8.58
CA SER A 122 25.66 -7.92 -8.87
C SER A 122 25.88 -7.20 -10.22
N ASP A 123 27.08 -6.68 -10.45
CA ASP A 123 27.39 -6.02 -11.74
C ASP A 123 27.11 -6.93 -12.94
N LYS A 124 27.43 -8.22 -12.81
CA LYS A 124 27.12 -9.22 -13.83
C LYS A 124 25.62 -9.37 -14.05
N MET A 125 24.82 -9.39 -12.99
CA MET A 125 23.35 -9.43 -13.09
C MET A 125 22.82 -8.17 -13.77
N LYS A 126 23.35 -6.98 -13.44
CA LYS A 126 22.94 -5.74 -14.10
C LYS A 126 23.19 -5.77 -15.60
N GLU A 127 24.34 -6.29 -16.04
CA GLU A 127 24.64 -6.48 -17.45
C GLU A 127 23.68 -7.47 -18.11
N GLU A 128 23.38 -8.60 -17.46
CA GLU A 128 22.45 -9.60 -17.95
C GLU A 128 21.01 -9.05 -18.02
N PHE A 129 20.54 -8.33 -16.99
CA PHE A 129 19.24 -7.65 -17.00
C PHE A 129 19.15 -6.65 -18.16
N LYS A 130 20.18 -5.81 -18.32
CA LYS A 130 20.24 -4.83 -19.40
C LYS A 130 20.20 -5.49 -20.78
N SER A 131 20.89 -6.61 -20.96
CA SER A 131 20.91 -7.34 -22.24
C SER A 131 19.57 -8.01 -22.59
N ARG A 132 18.70 -8.26 -21.60
CA ARG A 132 17.39 -8.91 -21.74
C ARG A 132 16.20 -7.95 -21.73
N GLN A 133 16.46 -6.65 -21.61
CA GLN A 133 15.39 -5.65 -21.73
C GLN A 133 14.71 -5.75 -23.09
N GLY A 134 13.39 -5.69 -23.09
CA GLY A 134 12.59 -5.65 -24.33
C GLY A 134 12.42 -4.22 -24.84
N ASP A 135 11.18 -3.83 -25.10
CA ASP A 135 10.86 -2.49 -25.63
C ASP A 135 11.11 -1.38 -24.60
N ILE A 136 11.02 -1.71 -23.28
CA ILE A 136 11.29 -0.77 -22.20
C ILE A 136 12.78 -0.83 -21.87
N GLN A 137 13.47 0.26 -22.14
CA GLN A 137 14.90 0.40 -21.89
C GLN A 137 15.15 1.36 -20.73
N TYR A 138 15.96 0.94 -19.74
CA TYR A 138 16.31 1.75 -18.57
C TYR A 138 17.71 1.41 -18.07
N ASP A 139 18.35 2.36 -17.42
CA ASP A 139 19.59 2.13 -16.70
C ASP A 139 19.30 1.59 -15.29
N ILE A 140 20.15 0.69 -14.81
CA ILE A 140 20.02 0.08 -13.48
C ILE A 140 21.01 0.79 -12.55
N GLU A 141 20.51 1.79 -11.82
CA GLU A 141 21.30 2.67 -10.96
C GLU A 141 21.39 2.16 -9.51
N TRP A 142 20.61 1.14 -9.17
CA TRP A 142 20.52 0.54 -7.85
C TRP A 142 21.24 -0.82 -7.78
N THR A 143 21.55 -1.27 -6.57
CA THR A 143 22.17 -2.56 -6.26
C THR A 143 21.30 -3.39 -5.32
N THR A 144 20.74 -2.75 -4.28
CA THR A 144 19.92 -3.43 -3.30
C THR A 144 18.43 -3.34 -3.66
N LEU A 145 17.60 -4.12 -2.96
CA LEU A 145 16.17 -4.07 -3.15
C LEU A 145 15.60 -2.75 -2.63
N GLY A 146 16.10 -2.25 -1.50
CA GLY A 146 15.70 -0.97 -0.95
C GLY A 146 15.99 0.19 -1.89
N GLU A 147 17.20 0.24 -2.46
CA GLU A 147 17.57 1.26 -3.46
C GLU A 147 16.62 1.26 -4.67
N TYR A 148 16.18 0.08 -5.14
CA TYR A 148 15.17 0.00 -6.21
C TYR A 148 13.82 0.59 -5.78
N MET A 149 13.37 0.28 -4.57
CA MET A 149 12.10 0.82 -4.05
C MET A 149 12.16 2.35 -3.90
N GLU A 150 13.28 2.88 -3.40
CA GLU A 150 13.55 4.31 -3.30
C GLU A 150 13.56 4.97 -4.69
N TYR A 151 14.23 4.34 -5.66
CA TYR A 151 14.25 4.81 -7.05
C TYR A 151 12.83 4.97 -7.64
N LEU A 152 11.93 4.02 -7.38
CA LEU A 152 10.54 4.14 -7.83
C LEU A 152 9.80 5.30 -7.14
N VAL A 153 10.02 5.49 -5.84
CA VAL A 153 9.41 6.58 -5.06
C VAL A 153 9.89 7.94 -5.58
N GLU A 154 11.19 8.08 -5.82
CA GLU A 154 11.79 9.33 -6.33
C GLU A 154 11.30 9.68 -7.74
N ARG A 155 11.08 8.68 -8.59
CA ARG A 155 10.48 8.90 -9.92
C ARG A 155 9.04 9.35 -9.84
N GLY A 156 8.34 9.02 -8.77
CA GLY A 156 6.92 9.28 -8.58
C GLY A 156 6.04 8.25 -9.27
N ILE A 157 5.52 7.31 -8.49
CA ILE A 157 4.61 6.27 -8.95
C ILE A 157 3.23 6.45 -8.32
N SER A 158 2.16 6.10 -9.06
CA SER A 158 0.78 6.24 -8.56
C SER A 158 0.37 5.15 -7.58
N PRO A 159 0.65 3.84 -7.83
CA PRO A 159 0.33 2.80 -6.85
C PRO A 159 1.36 2.77 -5.73
N ASN A 160 0.97 2.22 -4.58
CA ASN A 160 1.95 1.76 -3.61
C ASN A 160 2.66 0.53 -4.17
N VAL A 161 3.88 0.29 -3.69
CA VAL A 161 4.66 -0.90 -4.07
C VAL A 161 5.20 -1.60 -2.83
N ALA A 162 5.26 -2.91 -2.90
CA ALA A 162 5.97 -3.76 -1.98
C ALA A 162 6.72 -4.83 -2.78
N SER A 163 7.78 -5.40 -2.23
CA SER A 163 8.48 -6.48 -2.91
C SER A 163 8.88 -7.58 -1.95
N PHE A 164 8.74 -8.81 -2.41
CA PHE A 164 9.51 -9.92 -1.86
C PHE A 164 10.95 -9.81 -2.34
N ILE A 165 11.91 -10.39 -1.61
CA ILE A 165 13.15 -10.82 -2.22
C ILE A 165 12.88 -12.15 -2.95
N GLY A 166 13.15 -12.19 -4.25
CA GLY A 166 13.01 -13.42 -5.02
C GLY A 166 14.08 -14.43 -4.61
N ALA A 167 13.68 -15.65 -4.27
CA ALA A 167 14.58 -16.69 -3.75
C ALA A 167 15.74 -17.02 -4.73
N ALA A 168 15.50 -16.89 -6.03
CA ALA A 168 16.56 -17.08 -7.02
C ALA A 168 17.57 -15.91 -7.08
N SER A 169 17.25 -14.72 -6.58
CA SER A 169 18.14 -13.56 -6.68
C SER A 169 19.42 -13.69 -5.86
N PRO A 170 19.41 -14.12 -4.58
CA PRO A 170 20.63 -14.36 -3.83
C PRO A 170 21.51 -15.44 -4.46
N ARG A 171 20.87 -16.53 -4.95
CA ARG A 171 21.59 -17.60 -5.64
C ARG A 171 22.25 -17.08 -6.92
N TRP A 172 21.52 -16.35 -7.76
CA TRP A 172 22.06 -15.76 -8.99
C TRP A 172 23.22 -14.80 -8.69
N TYR A 173 23.07 -14.01 -7.61
CA TYR A 173 24.12 -13.08 -7.18
C TYR A 173 25.43 -13.76 -6.83
N VAL A 174 25.36 -14.90 -6.09
CA VAL A 174 26.54 -15.57 -5.51
C VAL A 174 27.09 -16.64 -6.45
N ILE A 175 26.24 -17.52 -6.99
CA ILE A 175 26.65 -18.69 -7.79
C ILE A 175 26.44 -18.44 -9.30
N GLY A 176 25.50 -17.59 -9.66
CA GLY A 176 25.08 -17.43 -11.06
C GLY A 176 24.09 -18.51 -11.49
N HIS A 177 24.29 -19.04 -12.69
CA HIS A 177 23.42 -20.08 -13.29
C HIS A 177 23.97 -21.50 -13.17
N GLU A 178 24.91 -21.75 -12.27
CA GLU A 178 25.52 -23.06 -12.12
C GLU A 178 24.54 -24.07 -11.46
N ASP A 179 24.46 -25.25 -12.05
CA ASP A 179 23.68 -26.38 -11.51
C ASP A 179 24.55 -27.16 -10.52
N ARG A 180 24.66 -26.65 -9.30
CA ARG A 180 25.36 -27.24 -8.18
C ARG A 180 24.85 -26.70 -6.85
N PRO A 181 25.00 -27.43 -5.73
CA PRO A 181 24.74 -26.87 -4.41
C PRO A 181 25.74 -25.74 -4.09
N PRO A 182 25.36 -24.79 -3.23
CA PRO A 182 26.26 -23.78 -2.69
C PRO A 182 27.30 -24.40 -1.76
N THR A 183 28.48 -23.78 -1.67
CA THR A 183 29.37 -24.03 -0.52
C THR A 183 28.77 -23.41 0.75
N PRO A 184 29.23 -23.81 1.95
CA PRO A 184 28.78 -23.16 3.19
C PRO A 184 28.96 -21.66 3.20
N GLU A 185 30.08 -21.16 2.67
CA GLU A 185 30.41 -19.74 2.57
C GLU A 185 29.49 -19.00 1.58
N GLU A 186 29.16 -19.63 0.45
CA GLU A 186 28.21 -19.11 -0.53
C GLU A 186 26.79 -19.04 0.05
N LEU A 187 26.38 -20.08 0.78
CA LEU A 187 25.09 -20.11 1.46
C LEU A 187 24.98 -18.99 2.51
N ASP A 188 26.04 -18.76 3.28
CA ASP A 188 26.07 -17.68 4.26
C ASP A 188 26.02 -16.30 3.58
N GLN A 189 26.65 -16.13 2.42
CA GLN A 189 26.50 -14.90 1.63
C GLN A 189 25.06 -14.72 1.12
N MET A 190 24.39 -15.76 0.65
CA MET A 190 22.99 -15.70 0.23
C MET A 190 22.07 -15.31 1.39
N ARG A 191 22.28 -15.91 2.58
CA ARG A 191 21.54 -15.56 3.80
C ARG A 191 21.72 -14.09 4.20
N GLU A 192 22.94 -13.57 4.04
CA GLU A 192 23.24 -12.17 4.33
C GLU A 192 22.48 -11.23 3.37
N LEU A 193 22.43 -11.54 2.08
CA LEU A 193 21.67 -10.78 1.08
C LEU A 193 20.16 -10.78 1.40
N VAL A 194 19.62 -11.94 1.83
CA VAL A 194 18.23 -12.04 2.28
C VAL A 194 18.01 -11.17 3.51
N ARG A 195 18.88 -11.26 4.52
CA ARG A 195 18.78 -10.46 5.75
C ARG A 195 18.78 -8.96 5.44
N GLN A 196 19.71 -8.52 4.57
CA GLN A 196 19.77 -7.13 4.14
C GLN A 196 18.46 -6.70 3.47
N ALA A 197 17.95 -7.46 2.50
CA ALA A 197 16.70 -7.12 1.84
C ALA A 197 15.51 -7.04 2.80
N MET A 198 15.46 -7.93 3.81
CA MET A 198 14.42 -7.88 4.84
C MET A 198 14.55 -6.63 5.73
N GLU A 199 15.75 -6.22 6.08
CA GLU A 199 16.02 -4.97 6.83
C GLU A 199 15.67 -3.72 6.00
N GLU A 200 15.81 -3.78 4.69
CA GLU A 200 15.40 -2.74 3.74
C GLU A 200 13.89 -2.70 3.47
N GLY A 201 13.12 -3.64 4.01
CA GLY A 201 11.65 -3.61 3.95
C GLY A 201 11.03 -4.62 2.98
N ALA A 202 11.76 -5.64 2.53
CA ALA A 202 11.14 -6.75 1.82
C ALA A 202 10.04 -7.40 2.68
N VAL A 203 8.90 -7.73 2.07
CA VAL A 203 7.77 -8.31 2.81
C VAL A 203 7.88 -9.82 3.05
N GLY A 204 8.97 -10.42 2.60
CA GLY A 204 9.26 -11.85 2.72
C GLY A 204 10.13 -12.34 1.58
N ILE A 205 10.26 -13.66 1.46
CA ILE A 205 10.91 -14.35 0.35
C ILE A 205 9.88 -15.08 -0.49
N ALA A 206 9.98 -14.99 -1.82
CA ALA A 206 9.08 -15.70 -2.72
C ALA A 206 9.87 -16.52 -3.74
N SER A 207 9.44 -17.75 -4.01
CA SER A 207 10.14 -18.66 -4.89
C SER A 207 9.34 -19.00 -6.14
N SER A 208 10.07 -19.28 -7.22
CA SER A 208 9.54 -19.79 -8.48
C SER A 208 10.50 -20.88 -8.98
N LEU A 209 10.39 -22.06 -8.36
CA LEU A 209 11.38 -23.14 -8.48
C LEU A 209 11.41 -23.84 -9.85
N MET A 210 10.57 -23.44 -10.77
CA MET A 210 10.57 -23.97 -12.14
C MET A 210 11.55 -23.25 -13.08
N TYR A 211 12.14 -22.14 -12.65
CA TYR A 211 13.05 -21.33 -13.47
C TYR A 211 14.48 -21.34 -12.94
N PRO A 212 15.51 -21.51 -13.82
CA PRO A 212 16.90 -21.29 -13.41
C PRO A 212 17.16 -19.85 -12.97
N PRO A 213 18.04 -19.60 -11.97
CA PRO A 213 18.78 -20.61 -11.21
C PRO A 213 18.02 -21.23 -10.03
N GLY A 214 16.80 -20.78 -9.71
CA GLY A 214 16.01 -21.32 -8.60
C GLY A 214 15.67 -22.80 -8.74
N LEU A 215 15.59 -23.32 -9.97
CA LEU A 215 15.40 -24.76 -10.26
C LEU A 215 16.51 -25.64 -9.67
N PHE A 216 17.70 -25.11 -9.49
CA PHE A 216 18.87 -25.85 -9.00
C PHE A 216 19.03 -25.78 -7.47
N ALA A 217 18.16 -25.03 -6.79
CA ALA A 217 18.15 -24.96 -5.33
C ALA A 217 17.55 -26.25 -4.74
N ASP A 218 18.17 -26.76 -3.69
CA ASP A 218 17.61 -27.85 -2.89
C ASP A 218 16.86 -27.33 -1.64
N THR A 219 16.34 -28.27 -0.84
CA THR A 219 15.56 -27.91 0.35
C THR A 219 16.43 -27.33 1.47
N GLU A 220 17.72 -27.60 1.46
CA GLU A 220 18.68 -27.17 2.48
C GLU A 220 19.11 -25.70 2.26
N GLU A 221 19.03 -25.22 1.02
CA GLU A 221 19.34 -23.86 0.61
C GLU A 221 18.24 -22.87 1.04
#